data_16c0a140493a19e0ad11af110688882e
#
_entry.id   16c0a140493a19e0ad11af110688882e
#
_cell.length_a   1.000
_cell.length_b   1.000
_cell.length_c   1.000
_cell.angle_alpha   90.00
_cell.angle_beta   90.00
_cell.angle_gamma   90.00
#
_symmetry.space_group_name_H-M   'P 1'
#
loop_
_entity.id
_entity.type
_entity.pdbx_description
1 polymer ?
#
loop_
_entity_poly.entity_id
_entity_poly.type
_entity_poly.pdbx_seq_one_letter_code
_entity_poly.pdbx_strand_id
1 'polypeptide(L)'
;GTEDGMKELKDRIRRDGKIKAGNVLKVDSFLNHQMDIKLFEAIGREFKRRFADAEVNKILTIEASGIGIAKKTETKNIAGEVYTTKVESFTHGRIYDIIVSKEFLGKGDKVLLIDDFLANGNALEGLAQIVKDSGAELVGAGIVIEKGFQVGGDMLRAKGIRVESLAIVDSMDEKTGTIVFRGDDSDE
;
A
#
# COMPACT_ATOMS: atom_id res chain seq x y z
N GLY A 1 -16.83 0.93 17.81
CA GLY A 1 -16.90 0.44 16.45
C GLY A 1 -15.64 0.63 15.59
N THR A 2 -14.48 0.99 16.17
CA THR A 2 -13.26 1.34 15.40
C THR A 2 -12.20 0.23 15.40
N GLU A 3 -12.30 -0.72 16.30
CA GLU A 3 -11.40 -1.89 16.37
C GLU A 3 -11.90 -3.05 15.51
N ASP A 4 -13.21 -3.11 15.23
CA ASP A 4 -13.83 -4.24 14.54
C ASP A 4 -13.34 -4.43 13.09
N GLY A 5 -13.11 -3.36 12.34
CA GLY A 5 -12.60 -3.47 10.96
C GLY A 5 -11.20 -4.04 10.90
N MET A 6 -10.32 -3.62 11.80
CA MET A 6 -8.95 -4.16 11.92
C MET A 6 -8.97 -5.60 12.41
N LYS A 7 -9.81 -5.91 13.40
CA LYS A 7 -9.96 -7.28 13.89
C LYS A 7 -10.49 -8.21 12.80
N GLU A 8 -11.50 -7.79 12.07
CA GLU A 8 -12.05 -8.56 10.94
C GLU A 8 -10.97 -8.86 9.88
N LEU A 9 -10.16 -7.88 9.53
CA LEU A 9 -9.05 -8.07 8.60
C LEU A 9 -8.00 -9.04 9.14
N LYS A 10 -7.57 -8.87 10.38
CA LYS A 10 -6.59 -9.74 11.03
C LYS A 10 -7.08 -11.18 11.13
N ASP A 11 -8.32 -11.37 11.53
CA ASP A 11 -8.95 -12.70 11.62
C ASP A 11 -9.02 -13.37 10.24
N ARG A 12 -9.34 -12.59 9.20
CA ARG A 12 -9.37 -13.09 7.83
C ARG A 12 -7.98 -13.50 7.34
N ILE A 13 -6.96 -12.69 7.63
CA ILE A 13 -5.57 -13.02 7.29
C ILE A 13 -5.13 -14.30 7.98
N ARG A 14 -5.44 -14.47 9.27
CA ARG A 14 -5.10 -15.70 10.01
C ARG A 14 -5.78 -16.92 9.44
N ARG A 15 -7.05 -16.81 9.06
CA ARG A 15 -7.85 -17.94 8.56
C ARG A 15 -7.46 -18.35 7.15
N ASP A 16 -7.34 -17.39 6.25
CA ASP A 16 -7.25 -17.63 4.80
C ASP A 16 -5.93 -17.20 4.17
N GLY A 17 -5.10 -16.46 4.89
CA GLY A 17 -3.75 -16.10 4.45
C GLY A 17 -2.83 -17.32 4.45
N LYS A 18 -1.90 -17.35 3.50
CA LYS A 18 -0.89 -18.42 3.37
C LYS A 18 0.51 -17.84 3.46
N ILE A 19 1.28 -18.36 4.40
CA ILE A 19 2.69 -18.00 4.55
C ILE A 19 3.52 -18.91 3.64
N LYS A 20 4.33 -18.32 2.78
CA LYS A 20 5.24 -18.99 1.87
C LYS A 20 6.69 -18.70 2.23
N ALA A 21 7.61 -19.50 1.69
CA ALA A 21 9.04 -19.32 1.88
C ALA A 21 9.50 -17.90 1.54
N GLY A 22 10.45 -17.37 2.31
CA GLY A 22 10.96 -16.02 2.12
C GLY A 22 10.07 -14.91 2.69
N ASN A 23 9.30 -15.21 3.73
CA ASN A 23 8.41 -14.25 4.40
C ASN A 23 7.35 -13.64 3.45
N VAL A 24 6.80 -14.47 2.57
CA VAL A 24 5.73 -14.08 1.66
C VAL A 24 4.39 -14.43 2.28
N LEU A 25 3.52 -13.44 2.42
CA LEU A 25 2.13 -13.62 2.84
C LEU A 25 1.23 -13.50 1.62
N LYS A 26 0.52 -14.58 1.28
CA LYS A 26 -0.47 -14.62 0.21
C LYS A 26 -1.87 -14.43 0.75
N VAL A 27 -2.57 -13.45 0.19
CA VAL A 27 -3.97 -13.10 0.52
C VAL A 27 -4.86 -13.12 -0.73
N ASP A 28 -4.46 -13.91 -1.72
CA ASP A 28 -5.07 -13.91 -3.06
C ASP A 28 -6.55 -14.31 -3.06
N SER A 29 -6.96 -15.11 -2.08
CA SER A 29 -8.33 -15.64 -2.00
C SER A 29 -9.38 -14.59 -1.57
N PHE A 30 -8.97 -13.45 -1.04
CA PHE A 30 -9.91 -12.44 -0.53
C PHE A 30 -9.52 -10.99 -0.79
N LEU A 31 -8.27 -10.70 -1.15
CA LEU A 31 -7.79 -9.32 -1.31
C LEU A 31 -7.30 -9.01 -2.74
N ASN A 32 -6.80 -9.99 -3.49
CA ASN A 32 -6.18 -9.77 -4.81
C ASN A 32 -6.94 -10.42 -5.96
N HIS A 33 -6.87 -11.75 -6.10
CA HIS A 33 -7.52 -12.47 -7.22
C HIS A 33 -9.01 -12.67 -7.00
N GLN A 34 -9.43 -12.82 -5.76
CA GLN A 34 -10.82 -12.77 -5.35
C GLN A 34 -10.99 -11.63 -4.35
N MET A 35 -12.04 -10.85 -4.53
CA MET A 35 -12.35 -9.72 -3.67
C MET A 35 -13.58 -10.03 -2.82
N ASP A 36 -13.41 -10.05 -1.52
CA ASP A 36 -14.53 -10.07 -0.59
C ASP A 36 -15.09 -8.65 -0.48
N ILE A 37 -16.25 -8.41 -1.07
CA ILE A 37 -16.86 -7.07 -1.13
C ILE A 37 -17.14 -6.51 0.25
N LYS A 38 -17.60 -7.33 1.20
CA LYS A 38 -17.87 -6.87 2.57
C LYS A 38 -16.60 -6.44 3.28
N LEU A 39 -15.52 -7.19 3.10
CA LEU A 39 -14.21 -6.85 3.65
C LEU A 39 -13.68 -5.56 3.02
N PHE A 40 -13.83 -5.39 1.70
CA PHE A 40 -13.43 -4.16 1.02
C PHE A 40 -14.20 -2.94 1.51
N GLU A 41 -15.50 -3.07 1.72
CA GLU A 41 -16.29 -1.99 2.30
C GLU A 41 -15.84 -1.64 3.73
N ALA A 42 -15.52 -2.64 4.55
CA ALA A 42 -15.01 -2.42 5.90
C ALA A 42 -13.64 -1.70 5.88
N ILE A 43 -12.74 -2.12 4.99
CA ILE A 43 -11.45 -1.49 4.76
C ILE A 43 -11.63 -0.02 4.33
N GLY A 44 -12.50 0.24 3.36
CA GLY A 44 -12.78 1.59 2.89
C GLY A 44 -13.35 2.50 3.97
N ARG A 45 -14.28 2.00 4.79
CA ARG A 45 -14.82 2.74 5.93
C ARG A 45 -13.77 3.06 6.97
N GLU A 46 -12.86 2.13 7.25
CA GLU A 46 -11.79 2.33 8.22
C GLU A 46 -10.78 3.39 7.72
N PHE A 47 -10.37 3.35 6.46
CA PHE A 47 -9.54 4.42 5.90
C PHE A 47 -10.24 5.78 5.94
N LYS A 48 -11.51 5.84 5.56
CA LYS A 48 -12.29 7.07 5.66
C LYS A 48 -12.31 7.62 7.08
N ARG A 49 -12.45 6.77 8.07
CA ARG A 49 -12.43 7.16 9.48
C ARG A 49 -11.06 7.69 9.89
N ARG A 50 -9.99 7.00 9.54
CA ARG A 50 -8.62 7.37 9.94
C ARG A 50 -8.17 8.69 9.32
N PHE A 51 -8.59 8.97 8.11
CA PHE A 51 -8.27 10.22 7.39
C PHE A 51 -9.40 11.24 7.42
N ALA A 52 -10.35 11.13 8.35
CA ALA A 52 -11.48 12.04 8.46
C ALA A 52 -11.07 13.49 8.81
N ASP A 53 -9.90 13.68 9.43
CA ASP A 53 -9.30 14.98 9.74
C ASP A 53 -8.65 15.66 8.53
N ALA A 54 -8.51 14.94 7.43
CA ALA A 54 -7.87 15.42 6.21
C ALA A 54 -8.89 15.60 5.08
N GLU A 55 -8.70 16.67 4.32
CA GLU A 55 -9.55 16.96 3.16
C GLU A 55 -9.03 16.25 1.91
N VAL A 56 -9.16 14.91 1.88
CA VAL A 56 -8.74 14.13 0.72
C VAL A 56 -9.68 14.39 -0.46
N ASN A 57 -9.12 14.82 -1.58
CA ASN A 57 -9.88 14.97 -2.82
C ASN A 57 -9.38 14.08 -3.96
N LYS A 58 -8.28 13.36 -3.74
CA LYS A 58 -7.72 12.44 -4.73
C LYS A 58 -7.10 11.21 -4.08
N ILE A 59 -7.40 10.05 -4.63
CA ILE A 59 -6.75 8.78 -4.25
C ILE A 59 -5.84 8.36 -5.40
N LEU A 60 -4.62 7.97 -5.04
CA LEU A 60 -3.63 7.46 -5.97
C LEU A 60 -3.17 6.09 -5.49
N THR A 61 -3.19 5.12 -6.37
CA THR A 61 -2.74 3.76 -6.10
C THR A 61 -1.77 3.29 -7.17
N ILE A 62 -0.93 2.33 -6.81
CA ILE A 62 -0.03 1.69 -7.77
C ILE A 62 -0.68 0.41 -8.24
N GLU A 63 -0.85 0.28 -9.55
CA GLU A 63 -1.17 -0.98 -10.16
C GLU A 63 0.11 -1.75 -10.45
N ALA A 64 0.43 -2.72 -9.58
CA ALA A 64 1.69 -3.46 -9.64
C ALA A 64 1.64 -4.67 -10.57
N SER A 65 0.48 -5.07 -11.07
CA SER A 65 0.32 -6.26 -11.88
C SER A 65 0.72 -6.05 -13.35
N GLY A 66 1.99 -6.25 -13.67
CA GLY A 66 2.45 -6.47 -15.04
C GLY A 66 2.52 -5.25 -15.96
N ILE A 67 1.92 -4.13 -15.60
CA ILE A 67 1.96 -2.91 -16.44
C ILE A 67 3.33 -2.22 -16.33
N GLY A 68 4.02 -2.37 -15.21
CA GLY A 68 5.43 -1.97 -15.10
C GLY A 68 6.36 -2.73 -16.05
N ILE A 69 5.87 -3.84 -16.61
CA ILE A 69 6.51 -4.58 -17.70
C ILE A 69 6.00 -4.09 -19.06
N ALA A 70 5.01 -3.19 -19.05
CA ALA A 70 4.60 -2.56 -20.29
C ALA A 70 5.79 -1.82 -20.85
N LYS A 71 6.55 -2.64 -21.50
CA LYS A 71 7.48 -2.39 -22.57
C LYS A 71 7.91 -0.91 -22.71
N LYS A 72 9.18 -0.72 -22.65
CA LYS A 72 9.92 0.39 -23.28
C LYS A 72 9.35 0.90 -24.63
N THR A 73 8.36 0.25 -25.16
CA THR A 73 7.71 0.54 -26.44
C THR A 73 6.40 1.31 -26.36
N GLU A 74 5.77 1.39 -25.19
CA GLU A 74 4.43 2.01 -25.09
C GLU A 74 4.39 3.39 -24.42
N THR A 75 5.49 3.86 -23.85
CA THR A 75 5.61 5.26 -23.38
C THR A 75 5.44 6.29 -24.52
N LYS A 76 5.53 5.85 -25.78
CA LYS A 76 5.27 6.70 -26.94
C LYS A 76 3.80 7.00 -27.22
N ASN A 77 2.88 6.28 -26.56
CA ASN A 77 1.44 6.43 -26.79
C ASN A 77 0.68 7.08 -25.63
N ILE A 78 1.36 7.50 -24.57
CA ILE A 78 0.72 8.34 -23.54
C ILE A 78 0.66 9.75 -24.11
N ALA A 79 -0.51 10.14 -24.59
CA ALA A 79 -0.74 11.51 -25.04
C ALA A 79 -0.65 12.46 -23.85
N GLY A 80 0.36 13.33 -23.83
CA GLY A 80 0.52 14.35 -22.83
C GLY A 80 1.81 14.24 -22.00
N GLU A 81 1.99 15.22 -21.12
CA GLU A 81 3.11 15.25 -20.19
C GLU A 81 2.90 14.33 -19.00
N VAL A 82 3.97 13.72 -18.51
CA VAL A 82 3.94 12.78 -17.39
C VAL A 82 4.96 13.15 -16.32
N TYR A 83 4.61 12.82 -15.07
CA TYR A 83 5.59 12.69 -13.98
C TYR A 83 6.14 11.27 -14.00
N THR A 84 7.43 11.13 -13.80
CA THR A 84 8.07 9.82 -13.77
C THR A 84 9.11 9.76 -12.64
N THR A 85 9.23 8.60 -12.02
CA THR A 85 10.29 8.30 -11.07
C THR A 85 10.73 6.85 -11.23
N LYS A 86 12.00 6.58 -10.94
CA LYS A 86 12.56 5.23 -11.00
C LYS A 86 12.45 4.57 -9.65
N VAL A 87 12.02 3.32 -9.64
CA VAL A 87 11.87 2.49 -8.45
C VAL A 87 12.58 1.17 -8.65
N GLU A 88 13.32 0.75 -7.65
CA GLU A 88 13.97 -0.56 -7.62
C GLU A 88 13.05 -1.59 -6.97
N SER A 89 12.78 -2.68 -7.69
CA SER A 89 12.07 -3.83 -7.16
C SER A 89 13.05 -4.91 -6.72
N PHE A 90 13.19 -5.11 -5.43
CA PHE A 90 14.02 -6.17 -4.88
C PHE A 90 13.49 -7.57 -5.19
N THR A 91 12.18 -7.72 -5.27
CA THR A 91 11.54 -9.00 -5.58
C THR A 91 11.89 -9.51 -6.97
N HIS A 92 12.15 -8.62 -7.91
CA HIS A 92 12.42 -8.96 -9.31
C HIS A 92 13.82 -8.51 -9.77
N GLY A 93 14.62 -7.85 -8.92
CA GLY A 93 15.95 -7.35 -9.27
C GLY A 93 15.92 -6.36 -10.45
N ARG A 94 14.84 -5.60 -10.61
CA ARG A 94 14.63 -4.70 -11.75
C ARG A 94 14.34 -3.29 -11.28
N ILE A 95 14.83 -2.33 -12.10
CA ILE A 95 14.43 -0.93 -12.00
C ILE A 95 13.26 -0.72 -12.97
N TYR A 96 12.19 -0.13 -12.50
CA TYR A 96 11.04 0.23 -13.30
C TYR A 96 10.63 1.68 -13.08
N ASP A 97 9.92 2.26 -14.05
CA ASP A 97 9.43 3.62 -13.96
C ASP A 97 7.98 3.62 -13.44
N ILE A 98 7.69 4.48 -12.47
CA ILE A 98 6.33 4.87 -12.13
C ILE A 98 5.97 6.09 -12.96
N ILE A 99 4.83 6.08 -13.59
CA ILE A 99 4.37 7.14 -14.48
C ILE A 99 2.98 7.60 -14.06
N VAL A 100 2.81 8.92 -13.91
CA VAL A 100 1.52 9.55 -13.64
C VAL A 100 1.31 10.69 -14.64
N SER A 101 0.18 10.72 -15.31
CA SER A 101 -0.16 11.81 -16.21
C SER A 101 -0.33 13.13 -15.46
N LYS A 102 0.29 14.21 -15.95
CA LYS A 102 0.15 15.56 -15.39
C LYS A 102 -1.27 16.09 -15.46
N GLU A 103 -2.08 15.56 -16.36
CA GLU A 103 -3.51 15.88 -16.46
C GLU A 103 -4.28 15.55 -15.18
N PHE A 104 -3.86 14.47 -14.46
CA PHE A 104 -4.59 13.94 -13.31
C PHE A 104 -3.99 14.31 -11.96
N LEU A 105 -2.87 15.02 -11.92
CA LEU A 105 -2.18 15.34 -10.68
C LEU A 105 -1.53 16.72 -10.74
N GLY A 106 -1.88 17.59 -9.81
CA GLY A 106 -1.31 18.93 -9.76
C GLY A 106 -1.71 19.72 -8.52
N LYS A 107 -1.41 21.02 -8.58
CA LYS A 107 -1.70 21.99 -7.52
C LYS A 107 -3.19 21.97 -7.15
N GLY A 108 -3.49 21.99 -5.86
CA GLY A 108 -4.86 21.91 -5.33
C GLY A 108 -5.33 20.50 -5.05
N ASP A 109 -4.60 19.47 -5.51
CA ASP A 109 -4.89 18.10 -5.14
C ASP A 109 -4.38 17.78 -3.73
N LYS A 110 -5.22 17.13 -2.94
CA LYS A 110 -4.91 16.59 -1.62
C LYS A 110 -4.99 15.07 -1.72
N VAL A 111 -3.82 14.44 -1.81
CA VAL A 111 -3.67 13.07 -2.27
C VAL A 111 -3.50 12.11 -1.11
N LEU A 112 -4.32 11.07 -1.08
CA LEU A 112 -4.12 9.88 -0.25
C LEU A 112 -3.60 8.75 -1.13
N LEU A 113 -2.44 8.21 -0.77
CA LEU A 113 -1.92 6.99 -1.39
C LEU A 113 -2.59 5.78 -0.74
N ILE A 114 -3.03 4.82 -1.54
CA ILE A 114 -3.60 3.55 -1.04
C ILE A 114 -2.84 2.40 -1.68
N ASP A 115 -2.43 1.43 -0.86
CA ASP A 115 -1.81 0.20 -1.33
C ASP A 115 -2.23 -1.00 -0.45
N ASP A 116 -2.15 -2.20 -1.02
CA ASP A 116 -2.47 -3.44 -0.31
C ASP A 116 -1.35 -3.87 0.64
N PHE A 117 -0.10 -3.84 0.20
CA PHE A 117 1.07 -4.21 1.00
C PHE A 117 2.12 -3.12 1.09
N LEU A 118 2.73 -2.99 2.27
CA LEU A 118 3.93 -2.20 2.48
C LEU A 118 5.04 -3.10 3.03
N ALA A 119 6.12 -3.24 2.27
CA ALA A 119 7.30 -4.02 2.63
C ALA A 119 8.56 -3.15 2.69
N ASN A 120 9.30 -3.01 1.60
CA ASN A 120 10.48 -2.13 1.54
C ASN A 120 10.14 -0.64 1.35
N GLY A 121 8.94 -0.34 0.85
CA GLY A 121 8.44 1.02 0.69
C GLY A 121 8.95 1.78 -0.53
N ASN A 122 9.73 1.16 -1.41
CA ASN A 122 10.35 1.86 -2.54
C ASN A 122 9.33 2.39 -3.54
N ALA A 123 8.31 1.61 -3.87
CA ALA A 123 7.25 2.04 -4.78
C ALA A 123 6.44 3.21 -4.20
N LEU A 124 6.09 3.13 -2.94
CA LEU A 124 5.33 4.17 -2.26
C LEU A 124 6.16 5.45 -2.08
N GLU A 125 7.44 5.33 -1.79
CA GLU A 125 8.37 6.46 -1.76
C GLU A 125 8.46 7.16 -3.12
N GLY A 126 8.57 6.39 -4.20
CA GLY A 126 8.57 6.93 -5.56
C GLY A 126 7.27 7.67 -5.89
N LEU A 127 6.13 7.12 -5.50
CA LEU A 127 4.84 7.76 -5.71
C LEU A 127 4.67 9.03 -4.87
N ALA A 128 5.16 9.02 -3.64
CA ALA A 128 5.19 10.20 -2.78
C ALA A 128 6.04 11.32 -3.39
N GLN A 129 7.17 10.97 -4.02
CA GLN A 129 8.02 11.94 -4.72
C GLN A 129 7.29 12.56 -5.92
N ILE A 130 6.55 11.76 -6.68
CA ILE A 130 5.72 12.25 -7.80
C ILE A 130 4.66 13.25 -7.29
N VAL A 131 3.98 12.94 -6.20
CA VAL A 131 3.01 13.85 -5.59
C VAL A 131 3.66 15.18 -5.23
N LYS A 132 4.82 15.14 -4.60
CA LYS A 132 5.60 16.33 -4.25
C LYS A 132 5.99 17.15 -5.48
N ASP A 133 6.52 16.49 -6.52
CA ASP A 133 6.97 17.16 -7.75
C ASP A 133 5.82 17.79 -8.51
N SER A 134 4.61 17.25 -8.38
CA SER A 134 3.40 17.81 -9.01
C SER A 134 2.89 19.10 -8.37
N GLY A 135 3.39 19.45 -7.18
CA GLY A 135 2.85 20.53 -6.38
C GLY A 135 1.57 20.20 -5.63
N ALA A 136 1.09 18.95 -5.68
CA ALA A 136 0.00 18.47 -4.86
C ALA A 136 0.43 18.28 -3.40
N GLU A 137 -0.55 18.25 -2.51
CA GLU A 137 -0.33 17.92 -1.09
C GLU A 137 -0.45 16.41 -0.89
N LEU A 138 0.55 15.80 -0.25
CA LEU A 138 0.49 14.43 0.19
C LEU A 138 -0.15 14.37 1.58
N VAL A 139 -1.39 13.90 1.67
CA VAL A 139 -2.12 13.74 2.94
C VAL A 139 -1.54 12.59 3.76
N GLY A 140 -1.21 11.50 3.11
CA GLY A 140 -0.65 10.31 3.73
C GLY A 140 -0.79 9.07 2.87
N ALA A 141 -0.53 7.93 3.48
CA ALA A 141 -0.67 6.63 2.87
C ALA A 141 -1.54 5.71 3.74
N GLY A 142 -2.54 5.09 3.14
CA GLY A 142 -3.35 4.03 3.73
C GLY A 142 -2.89 2.68 3.21
N ILE A 143 -2.49 1.81 4.12
CA ILE A 143 -1.95 0.48 3.82
C ILE A 143 -2.85 -0.58 4.44
N VAL A 144 -3.24 -1.58 3.67
CA VAL A 144 -4.04 -2.68 4.20
C VAL A 144 -3.18 -3.55 5.12
N ILE A 145 -2.05 -4.04 4.62
CA ILE A 145 -1.14 -4.92 5.36
C ILE A 145 0.29 -4.37 5.31
N GLU A 146 0.83 -4.01 6.45
CA GLU A 146 2.24 -3.63 6.58
C GLU A 146 3.05 -4.79 7.12
N LYS A 147 4.17 -5.12 6.47
CA LYS A 147 5.17 -6.02 7.01
C LYS A 147 6.08 -5.24 7.95
N GLY A 148 5.72 -5.21 9.23
CA GLY A 148 6.39 -4.41 10.26
C GLY A 148 7.84 -4.81 10.54
N PHE A 149 8.23 -6.02 10.14
CA PHE A 149 9.61 -6.51 10.22
C PHE A 149 10.49 -6.04 9.05
N GLN A 150 9.93 -5.32 8.08
CA GLN A 150 10.68 -4.68 7.00
C GLN A 150 10.77 -3.17 7.21
N VAL A 151 11.64 -2.52 6.45
CA VAL A 151 12.04 -1.12 6.70
C VAL A 151 11.07 -0.07 6.17
N GLY A 152 10.14 -0.44 5.28
CA GLY A 152 9.36 0.52 4.51
C GLY A 152 8.51 1.46 5.35
N GLY A 153 7.79 0.94 6.33
CA GLY A 153 6.95 1.76 7.21
C GLY A 153 7.76 2.76 8.02
N ASP A 154 8.82 2.31 8.65
CA ASP A 154 9.69 3.17 9.46
C ASP A 154 10.40 4.22 8.60
N MET A 155 10.85 3.85 7.41
CA MET A 155 11.48 4.77 6.46
C MET A 155 10.53 5.88 6.02
N LEU A 156 9.30 5.55 5.67
CA LEU A 156 8.31 6.53 5.23
C LEU A 156 7.91 7.46 6.37
N ARG A 157 7.69 6.93 7.57
CA ARG A 157 7.36 7.73 8.76
C ARG A 157 8.52 8.63 9.16
N ALA A 158 9.78 8.17 9.06
CA ALA A 158 10.96 8.98 9.30
C ALA A 158 11.09 10.16 8.33
N LYS A 159 10.54 10.05 7.12
CA LYS A 159 10.44 11.13 6.13
C LYS A 159 9.27 12.09 6.38
N GLY A 160 8.52 11.90 7.46
CA GLY A 160 7.38 12.73 7.80
C GLY A 160 6.08 12.35 7.06
N ILE A 161 6.03 11.21 6.38
CA ILE A 161 4.84 10.73 5.71
C ILE A 161 3.95 10.03 6.74
N ARG A 162 2.68 10.47 6.84
CA ARG A 162 1.66 9.80 7.65
C ARG A 162 1.32 8.47 7.00
N VAL A 163 1.59 7.36 7.68
CA VAL A 163 1.25 6.00 7.24
C VAL A 163 0.28 5.38 8.24
N GLU A 164 -0.92 5.06 7.75
CA GLU A 164 -1.96 4.36 8.50
C GLU A 164 -2.10 2.96 7.93
N SER A 165 -1.68 1.97 8.70
CA SER A 165 -1.75 0.55 8.32
C SER A 165 -2.83 -0.15 9.13
N LEU A 166 -3.73 -0.89 8.45
CA LEU A 166 -4.85 -1.56 9.10
C LEU A 166 -4.41 -2.81 9.86
N ALA A 167 -3.42 -3.51 9.34
CA ALA A 167 -2.78 -4.64 10.01
C ALA A 167 -1.27 -4.55 9.84
N ILE A 168 -0.54 -4.58 10.94
CA ILE A 168 0.93 -4.60 10.94
C ILE A 168 1.40 -5.96 11.42
N VAL A 169 2.05 -6.70 10.54
CA VAL A 169 2.63 -8.01 10.83
C VAL A 169 4.00 -7.82 11.43
N ASP A 170 4.18 -8.15 12.70
CA ASP A 170 5.47 -8.08 13.37
C ASP A 170 6.33 -9.32 13.10
N SER A 171 5.69 -10.47 13.00
CA SER A 171 6.36 -11.72 12.63
C SER A 171 5.39 -12.72 12.03
N MET A 172 5.94 -13.65 11.27
CA MET A 172 5.20 -14.82 10.78
C MET A 172 6.12 -16.02 10.65
N ASP A 173 5.57 -17.20 10.91
CA ASP A 173 6.29 -18.48 10.88
C ASP A 173 5.66 -19.39 9.83
N GLU A 174 6.43 -19.73 8.82
CA GLU A 174 6.00 -20.62 7.74
C GLU A 174 5.68 -22.03 8.24
N LYS A 175 6.42 -22.52 9.24
CA LYS A 175 6.27 -23.91 9.74
C LYS A 175 5.00 -24.08 10.56
N THR A 176 4.68 -23.11 11.40
CA THR A 176 3.53 -23.16 12.31
C THR A 176 2.29 -22.47 11.74
N GLY A 177 2.45 -21.62 10.72
CA GLY A 177 1.39 -20.77 10.21
C GLY A 177 1.03 -19.60 11.13
N THR A 178 1.83 -19.35 12.17
CA THR A 178 1.56 -18.30 13.15
C THR A 178 1.88 -16.92 12.57
N ILE A 179 0.95 -15.99 12.73
CA ILE A 179 1.12 -14.57 12.39
C ILE A 179 0.91 -13.76 13.65
N VAL A 180 1.91 -12.94 14.01
CA VAL A 180 1.84 -11.99 15.12
C VAL A 180 1.60 -10.61 14.57
N PHE A 181 0.49 -10.01 14.93
CA PHE A 181 0.18 -8.62 14.60
C PHE A 181 0.59 -7.68 15.73
N ARG A 182 1.02 -6.48 15.34
CA ARG A 182 1.33 -5.42 16.31
C ARG A 182 0.07 -5.04 17.09
N GLY A 183 0.19 -4.99 18.41
CA GLY A 183 -0.90 -4.67 19.32
C GLY A 183 -1.72 -5.86 19.82
N ASP A 184 -1.39 -7.10 19.41
CA ASP A 184 -2.09 -8.31 19.88
C ASP A 184 -1.65 -8.79 21.27
N ASP A 185 -0.52 -8.28 21.81
CA ASP A 185 0.05 -8.70 23.10
C ASP A 185 -0.69 -8.12 24.33
N SER A 186 -1.85 -7.52 24.15
CA SER A 186 -2.60 -6.87 25.23
C SER A 186 -3.75 -7.69 25.80
N ASP A 187 -3.92 -8.93 25.36
CA ASP A 187 -4.95 -9.84 25.87
C ASP A 187 -4.32 -11.12 26.50
N GLU A 188 -3.53 -10.96 27.58
CA GLU A 188 -3.33 -11.97 28.60
C GLU A 188 -3.85 -11.49 29.96
#